data_0a9f0061d4dc3fda848a42c982bf80a2
#
_entry.id   0a9f0061d4dc3fda848a42c982bf80a2
#
_cell.length_a   1.000
_cell.length_b   1.000
_cell.length_c   1.000
_cell.angle_alpha   90.00
_cell.angle_beta   90.00
_cell.angle_gamma   90.00
#
_symmetry.space_group_name_H-M   'P 1'
#
loop_
_entity.id
_entity.type
_entity.pdbx_description
1 polymer ?
#
loop_
_entity_poly.entity_id
_entity_poly.type
_entity_poly.pdbx_seq_one_letter_code
_entity_poly.pdbx_strand_id
1 'polypeptide(L)'
;MTTTTEPTVPTSAAPPAWLPVAAGGVTLVMWASAFVVIRHVAHDVSPGSLGAGRLLVAALVVLPLVLRRGWVRPDRREWTLLVVGGVGWFGIYNLALNAGERDVDAGTAAMIIQIGPVIVALLAVPLFGERLHSWLVAGMLVGFAGVAVIARGSSTDADASLVGVLLVLVAAAMYAVGVLTQKVLLRRIPSVQVVFVMFVLGALTCLPFSGDLPSIVAAGGSELWWIIYLGVLPTAVAFTTWAYALTYTDAGALSLTTFLVPAIATLIAWLTIDEVPPPLSFVGGALAIVGVLMTRHRPSTPTP
;
A
#
# COMPACT_ATOMS: atom_id res chain seq x y z
N MET A 1 25.12 51.73 8.92
CA MET A 1 24.49 50.75 8.01
C MET A 1 24.90 49.35 8.48
N THR A 2 24.07 48.75 9.31
CA THR A 2 24.26 47.40 9.84
C THR A 2 23.52 46.43 8.91
N THR A 3 24.27 45.70 8.12
CA THR A 3 23.76 44.59 7.26
C THR A 3 23.40 43.41 8.15
N THR A 4 22.12 43.24 8.42
CA THR A 4 21.55 42.03 9.01
C THR A 4 21.58 40.90 7.94
N THR A 5 22.53 39.99 8.06
CA THR A 5 22.52 38.72 7.32
C THR A 5 21.40 37.87 7.87
N GLU A 6 20.34 37.68 7.07
CA GLU A 6 19.33 36.64 7.32
C GLU A 6 20.01 35.26 7.35
N PRO A 7 19.68 34.41 8.34
CA PRO A 7 20.19 33.04 8.36
C PRO A 7 19.58 32.26 7.20
N THR A 8 20.40 31.90 6.22
CA THR A 8 20.04 30.93 5.15
C THR A 8 19.77 29.58 5.79
N VAL A 9 18.49 29.19 5.82
CA VAL A 9 18.08 27.82 6.15
C VAL A 9 18.74 26.90 5.11
N PRO A 10 19.51 25.87 5.53
CA PRO A 10 20.09 24.92 4.59
C PRO A 10 18.96 24.21 3.86
N THR A 11 18.79 24.47 2.57
CA THR A 11 17.95 23.68 1.69
C THR A 11 18.57 22.30 1.61
N SER A 12 17.98 21.32 2.30
CA SER A 12 18.36 19.92 2.16
C SER A 12 18.28 19.56 0.69
N ALA A 13 19.41 19.18 0.10
CA ALA A 13 19.50 18.76 -1.30
C ALA A 13 18.47 17.62 -1.56
N ALA A 14 17.75 17.72 -2.67
CA ALA A 14 16.81 16.66 -3.07
C ALA A 14 17.57 15.30 -3.16
N PRO A 15 16.97 14.21 -2.68
CA PRO A 15 17.64 12.92 -2.72
C PRO A 15 17.90 12.49 -4.17
N PRO A 16 18.92 11.64 -4.41
CA PRO A 16 19.14 11.07 -5.73
C PRO A 16 17.87 10.41 -6.28
N ALA A 17 17.56 10.61 -7.56
CA ALA A 17 16.29 10.17 -8.17
C ALA A 17 16.02 8.66 -8.05
N TRP A 18 17.07 7.83 -7.94
CA TRP A 18 16.94 6.39 -7.77
C TRP A 18 16.40 5.98 -6.39
N LEU A 19 16.60 6.81 -5.35
CA LEU A 19 16.26 6.47 -3.97
C LEU A 19 14.74 6.33 -3.73
N PRO A 20 13.87 7.25 -4.19
CA PRO A 20 12.42 7.03 -4.15
C PRO A 20 11.95 5.81 -4.95
N VAL A 21 12.62 5.53 -6.09
CA VAL A 21 12.31 4.35 -6.91
C VAL A 21 12.66 3.06 -6.18
N ALA A 22 13.84 3.00 -5.56
CA ALA A 22 14.25 1.86 -4.75
C ALA A 22 13.33 1.66 -3.54
N ALA A 23 12.94 2.74 -2.86
CA ALA A 23 11.99 2.69 -1.75
C ALA A 23 10.63 2.12 -2.19
N GLY A 24 10.10 2.57 -3.35
CA GLY A 24 8.91 1.99 -3.96
C GLY A 24 9.08 0.50 -4.27
N GLY A 25 10.22 0.10 -4.83
CA GLY A 25 10.54 -1.30 -5.12
C GLY A 25 10.54 -2.18 -3.86
N VAL A 26 11.17 -1.72 -2.78
CA VAL A 26 11.12 -2.41 -1.47
C VAL A 26 9.68 -2.58 -1.01
N THR A 27 8.86 -1.54 -1.10
CA THR A 27 7.44 -1.61 -0.76
C THR A 27 6.71 -2.71 -1.53
N LEU A 28 6.89 -2.76 -2.86
CA LEU A 28 6.20 -3.74 -3.72
C LEU A 28 6.57 -5.17 -3.35
N VAL A 29 7.86 -5.46 -3.09
CA VAL A 29 8.32 -6.79 -2.67
C VAL A 29 7.73 -7.16 -1.31
N MET A 30 7.77 -6.23 -0.35
CA MET A 30 7.22 -6.47 0.99
C MET A 30 5.69 -6.68 0.95
N TRP A 31 4.95 -5.89 0.18
CA TRP A 31 3.51 -6.10 0.03
C TRP A 31 3.18 -7.40 -0.70
N ALA A 32 3.94 -7.76 -1.73
CA ALA A 32 3.79 -9.04 -2.41
C ALA A 32 4.00 -10.23 -1.47
N SER A 33 5.01 -10.18 -0.60
CA SER A 33 5.25 -11.23 0.40
C SER A 33 4.12 -11.30 1.44
N ALA A 34 3.44 -10.17 1.73
CA ALA A 34 2.30 -10.17 2.64
C ALA A 34 1.15 -11.04 2.14
N PHE A 35 0.83 -11.01 0.85
CA PHE A 35 -0.24 -11.85 0.29
C PHE A 35 0.03 -13.34 0.52
N VAL A 36 1.27 -13.79 0.33
CA VAL A 36 1.65 -15.20 0.57
C VAL A 36 1.47 -15.58 2.05
N VAL A 37 1.92 -14.72 2.98
CA VAL A 37 1.82 -14.99 4.42
C VAL A 37 0.38 -14.87 4.92
N ILE A 38 -0.38 -13.85 4.50
CA ILE A 38 -1.79 -13.69 4.89
C ILE A 38 -2.58 -14.93 4.48
N ARG A 39 -2.40 -15.42 3.24
CA ARG A 39 -3.04 -16.64 2.76
C ARG A 39 -2.70 -17.86 3.63
N HIS A 40 -1.45 -17.96 4.11
CA HIS A 40 -1.01 -19.05 4.99
C HIS A 40 -1.71 -19.01 6.35
N VAL A 41 -1.92 -17.83 6.96
CA VAL A 41 -2.49 -17.69 8.30
C VAL A 41 -3.99 -17.36 8.33
N ALA A 42 -4.64 -17.19 7.19
CA ALA A 42 -6.03 -16.72 7.08
C ALA A 42 -7.07 -17.63 7.76
N HIS A 43 -6.75 -18.93 7.92
CA HIS A 43 -7.63 -19.90 8.58
C HIS A 43 -7.46 -19.93 10.11
N ASP A 44 -6.27 -19.55 10.61
CA ASP A 44 -5.88 -19.70 12.00
C ASP A 44 -6.04 -18.39 12.79
N VAL A 45 -6.04 -17.25 12.10
CA VAL A 45 -6.11 -15.91 12.71
C VAL A 45 -7.30 -15.14 12.18
N SER A 46 -8.07 -14.51 13.06
CA SER A 46 -9.19 -13.68 12.64
C SER A 46 -8.69 -12.42 11.88
N PRO A 47 -9.48 -11.91 10.91
CA PRO A 47 -9.13 -10.70 10.16
C PRO A 47 -8.81 -9.50 11.05
N GLY A 48 -9.56 -9.34 12.14
CA GLY A 48 -9.35 -8.26 13.10
C GLY A 48 -8.06 -8.42 13.88
N SER A 49 -7.74 -9.63 14.36
CA SER A 49 -6.50 -9.92 15.08
C SER A 49 -5.27 -9.76 14.19
N LEU A 50 -5.35 -10.21 12.95
CA LEU A 50 -4.30 -10.00 11.98
C LEU A 50 -4.05 -8.51 11.71
N GLY A 51 -5.14 -7.73 11.51
CA GLY A 51 -5.07 -6.28 11.31
C GLY A 51 -4.53 -5.55 12.54
N ALA A 52 -5.12 -5.78 13.73
CA ALA A 52 -4.69 -5.13 14.97
C ALA A 52 -3.25 -5.48 15.34
N GLY A 53 -2.91 -6.78 15.32
CA GLY A 53 -1.59 -7.27 15.71
C GLY A 53 -0.46 -6.69 14.85
N ARG A 54 -0.59 -6.78 13.51
CA ARG A 54 0.43 -6.23 12.59
C ARG A 54 0.59 -4.72 12.72
N LEU A 55 -0.51 -3.98 12.94
CA LEU A 55 -0.47 -2.53 13.08
C LEU A 55 0.13 -2.09 14.41
N LEU A 56 -0.15 -2.80 15.51
CA LEU A 56 0.48 -2.57 16.81
C LEU A 56 1.99 -2.81 16.74
N VAL A 57 2.41 -3.93 16.15
CA VAL A 57 3.85 -4.23 15.94
C VAL A 57 4.49 -3.15 15.10
N ALA A 58 3.86 -2.72 13.99
CA ALA A 58 4.39 -1.67 13.14
C ALA A 58 4.52 -0.33 13.87
N ALA A 59 3.53 0.05 14.67
CA ALA A 59 3.58 1.26 15.49
C ALA A 59 4.75 1.20 16.50
N LEU A 60 4.96 0.06 17.16
CA LEU A 60 6.07 -0.12 18.10
C LEU A 60 7.44 -0.03 17.41
N VAL A 61 7.58 -0.61 16.21
CA VAL A 61 8.83 -0.57 15.42
C VAL A 61 9.16 0.85 14.95
N VAL A 62 8.14 1.62 14.55
CA VAL A 62 8.34 2.98 14.04
C VAL A 62 8.46 4.02 15.15
N LEU A 63 7.93 3.76 16.35
CA LEU A 63 7.94 4.69 17.48
C LEU A 63 9.32 5.28 17.80
N PRO A 64 10.43 4.49 17.91
CA PRO A 64 11.75 5.05 18.19
C PRO A 64 12.21 6.07 17.13
N LEU A 65 11.84 5.88 15.86
CA LEU A 65 12.17 6.81 14.78
C LEU A 65 11.40 8.13 14.92
N VAL A 66 10.13 8.06 15.33
CA VAL A 66 9.31 9.24 15.60
C VAL A 66 9.90 10.03 16.77
N LEU A 67 10.26 9.36 17.87
CA LEU A 67 10.82 9.99 19.06
C LEU A 67 12.17 10.68 18.77
N ARG A 68 12.99 10.10 17.88
CA ARG A 68 14.30 10.68 17.51
C ARG A 68 14.18 11.89 16.57
N ARG A 69 13.17 11.91 15.67
CA ARG A 69 13.01 12.98 14.67
C ARG A 69 12.25 14.20 15.17
N GLY A 70 11.67 14.12 16.38
CA GLY A 70 10.81 15.15 16.92
C GLY A 70 9.39 15.07 16.36
N TRP A 71 8.49 15.82 17.00
CA TRP A 71 7.05 15.80 16.71
C TRP A 71 6.61 17.12 16.08
N VAL A 72 6.10 17.07 14.85
CA VAL A 72 5.42 18.19 14.21
C VAL A 72 3.95 18.16 14.62
N ARG A 73 3.47 19.24 15.27
CA ARG A 73 2.07 19.31 15.70
C ARG A 73 1.15 19.44 14.47
N PRO A 74 0.24 18.46 14.21
CA PRO A 74 -0.73 18.56 13.14
C PRO A 74 -1.77 19.65 13.48
N ASP A 75 -2.20 20.38 12.48
CA ASP A 75 -3.36 21.27 12.59
C ASP A 75 -4.68 20.48 12.54
N ARG A 76 -5.84 21.20 12.68
CA ARG A 76 -7.16 20.54 12.68
C ARG A 76 -7.45 19.79 11.39
N ARG A 77 -7.08 20.34 10.24
CA ARG A 77 -7.28 19.71 8.93
C ARG A 77 -6.39 18.48 8.79
N GLU A 78 -5.14 18.56 9.20
CA GLU A 78 -4.20 17.45 9.17
C GLU A 78 -4.60 16.32 10.11
N TRP A 79 -5.14 16.64 11.30
CA TRP A 79 -5.74 15.63 12.18
C TRP A 79 -6.92 14.93 11.52
N THR A 80 -7.82 15.66 10.85
CA THR A 80 -8.91 15.05 10.08
C THR A 80 -8.38 14.10 9.00
N LEU A 81 -7.35 14.52 8.25
CA LEU A 81 -6.75 13.68 7.22
C LEU A 81 -6.04 12.45 7.80
N LEU A 82 -5.36 12.58 8.95
CA LEU A 82 -4.76 11.46 9.67
C LEU A 82 -5.82 10.44 10.12
N VAL A 83 -6.94 10.92 10.66
CA VAL A 83 -8.06 10.06 11.09
C VAL A 83 -8.69 9.37 9.87
N VAL A 84 -9.02 10.13 8.82
CA VAL A 84 -9.62 9.57 7.59
C VAL A 84 -8.69 8.54 6.94
N GLY A 85 -7.41 8.85 6.82
CA GLY A 85 -6.44 7.93 6.24
C GLY A 85 -6.13 6.73 7.15
N GLY A 86 -5.98 6.95 8.47
CA GLY A 86 -5.67 5.90 9.43
C GLY A 86 -6.83 4.93 9.63
N VAL A 87 -8.03 5.43 9.89
CA VAL A 87 -9.25 4.62 10.00
C VAL A 87 -9.61 3.97 8.67
N GLY A 88 -9.54 4.74 7.57
CA GLY A 88 -9.90 4.24 6.24
C GLY A 88 -8.90 3.19 5.74
N TRP A 89 -7.66 3.58 5.50
CA TRP A 89 -6.68 2.69 4.84
C TRP A 89 -6.12 1.60 5.77
N PHE A 90 -5.85 1.93 7.03
CA PHE A 90 -5.25 0.94 7.94
C PHE A 90 -6.30 0.18 8.76
N GLY A 91 -7.47 0.76 9.00
CA GLY A 91 -8.59 0.10 9.70
C GLY A 91 -9.54 -0.61 8.75
N ILE A 92 -10.43 0.15 8.12
CA ILE A 92 -11.53 -0.39 7.29
C ILE A 92 -11.01 -1.22 6.11
N TYR A 93 -9.93 -0.79 5.45
CA TYR A 93 -9.28 -1.56 4.39
C TYR A 93 -8.90 -2.97 4.84
N ASN A 94 -8.19 -3.09 5.98
CA ASN A 94 -7.76 -4.40 6.47
C ASN A 94 -8.94 -5.29 6.82
N LEU A 95 -9.95 -4.74 7.52
CA LEU A 95 -11.16 -5.50 7.87
C LEU A 95 -11.93 -5.94 6.63
N ALA A 96 -12.14 -5.03 5.68
CA ALA A 96 -12.91 -5.30 4.48
C ALA A 96 -12.19 -6.27 3.53
N LEU A 97 -10.88 -6.08 3.31
CA LEU A 97 -10.11 -6.97 2.44
C LEU A 97 -10.06 -8.38 3.04
N ASN A 98 -9.63 -8.51 4.28
CA ASN A 98 -9.48 -9.81 4.93
C ASN A 98 -10.84 -10.55 5.08
N ALA A 99 -11.95 -9.82 5.24
CA ALA A 99 -13.28 -10.45 5.24
C ALA A 99 -13.72 -10.82 3.82
N GLY A 100 -13.48 -9.95 2.82
CA GLY A 100 -13.84 -10.20 1.43
C GLY A 100 -13.11 -11.40 0.82
N GLU A 101 -11.83 -11.60 1.15
CA GLU A 101 -11.02 -12.74 0.69
C GLU A 101 -11.49 -14.11 1.21
N ARG A 102 -12.41 -14.15 2.17
CA ARG A 102 -13.06 -15.40 2.58
C ARG A 102 -14.14 -15.86 1.61
N ASP A 103 -14.77 -14.91 0.90
CA ASP A 103 -15.94 -15.11 0.05
C ASP A 103 -15.64 -14.90 -1.44
N VAL A 104 -14.42 -14.49 -1.77
CA VAL A 104 -13.96 -14.22 -3.14
C VAL A 104 -12.61 -14.90 -3.34
N ASP A 105 -12.41 -15.57 -4.47
CA ASP A 105 -11.10 -16.15 -4.78
C ASP A 105 -10.00 -15.10 -4.89
N ALA A 106 -8.76 -15.51 -4.61
CA ALA A 106 -7.61 -14.61 -4.52
C ALA A 106 -7.35 -13.85 -5.84
N GLY A 107 -7.63 -14.48 -7.00
CA GLY A 107 -7.44 -13.86 -8.31
C GLY A 107 -8.43 -12.70 -8.53
N THR A 108 -9.70 -12.95 -8.23
CA THR A 108 -10.77 -11.93 -8.34
C THR A 108 -10.54 -10.81 -7.32
N ALA A 109 -10.19 -11.12 -6.07
CA ALA A 109 -9.86 -10.11 -5.06
C ALA A 109 -8.66 -9.25 -5.50
N ALA A 110 -7.59 -9.88 -6.01
CA ALA A 110 -6.41 -9.17 -6.52
C ALA A 110 -6.74 -8.25 -7.70
N MET A 111 -7.66 -8.63 -8.58
CA MET A 111 -8.12 -7.78 -9.68
C MET A 111 -8.93 -6.57 -9.17
N ILE A 112 -9.89 -6.82 -8.28
CA ILE A 112 -10.77 -5.76 -7.77
C ILE A 112 -9.97 -4.72 -6.98
N ILE A 113 -9.04 -5.14 -6.13
CA ILE A 113 -8.25 -4.21 -5.30
C ILE A 113 -7.40 -3.26 -6.17
N GLN A 114 -7.01 -3.67 -7.38
CA GLN A 114 -6.24 -2.84 -8.30
C GLN A 114 -7.07 -1.72 -8.97
N ILE A 115 -8.37 -1.65 -8.69
CA ILE A 115 -9.19 -0.46 -8.98
C ILE A 115 -8.71 0.72 -8.13
N GLY A 116 -8.21 0.48 -6.92
CA GLY A 116 -7.70 1.53 -6.03
C GLY A 116 -6.62 2.43 -6.66
N PRO A 117 -5.52 1.90 -7.20
CA PRO A 117 -4.53 2.67 -7.95
C PRO A 117 -5.10 3.49 -9.12
N VAL A 118 -6.09 2.95 -9.82
CA VAL A 118 -6.80 3.67 -10.90
C VAL A 118 -7.55 4.88 -10.33
N ILE A 119 -8.28 4.68 -9.22
CA ILE A 119 -8.97 5.78 -8.51
C ILE A 119 -7.97 6.85 -8.08
N VAL A 120 -6.81 6.45 -7.51
CA VAL A 120 -5.75 7.40 -7.12
C VAL A 120 -5.28 8.20 -8.33
N ALA A 121 -4.95 7.55 -9.44
CA ALA A 121 -4.44 8.22 -10.65
C ALA A 121 -5.45 9.23 -11.20
N LEU A 122 -6.73 8.88 -11.24
CA LEU A 122 -7.80 9.75 -11.71
C LEU A 122 -8.06 10.95 -10.76
N LEU A 123 -8.09 10.70 -9.45
CA LEU A 123 -8.34 11.75 -8.46
C LEU A 123 -7.10 12.64 -8.20
N ALA A 124 -5.90 12.17 -8.47
CA ALA A 124 -4.68 12.98 -8.36
C ALA A 124 -4.66 14.18 -9.33
N VAL A 125 -5.37 14.06 -10.44
CA VAL A 125 -5.52 15.16 -11.43
C VAL A 125 -6.19 16.40 -10.81
N PRO A 126 -7.45 16.34 -10.35
CA PRO A 126 -8.11 17.51 -9.78
C PRO A 126 -7.55 17.90 -8.39
N LEU A 127 -7.00 16.96 -7.63
CA LEU A 127 -6.53 17.22 -6.26
C LEU A 127 -5.10 17.79 -6.20
N PHE A 128 -4.23 17.36 -7.10
CA PHE A 128 -2.80 17.70 -7.07
C PHE A 128 -2.29 18.38 -8.34
N GLY A 129 -3.14 18.49 -9.37
CA GLY A 129 -2.74 19.02 -10.66
C GLY A 129 -1.84 18.06 -11.46
N GLU A 130 -1.87 16.76 -11.12
CA GLU A 130 -1.15 15.74 -11.89
C GLU A 130 -1.73 15.65 -13.31
N ARG A 131 -0.88 15.35 -14.31
CA ARG A 131 -1.33 15.32 -15.72
C ARG A 131 -1.55 13.90 -16.20
N LEU A 132 -2.75 13.63 -16.70
CA LEU A 132 -3.04 12.40 -17.44
C LEU A 132 -2.48 12.56 -18.87
N HIS A 133 -1.23 12.20 -19.07
CA HIS A 133 -0.67 12.12 -20.43
C HIS A 133 -1.01 10.74 -21.04
N SER A 134 -1.01 10.65 -22.37
CA SER A 134 -1.43 9.45 -23.10
C SER A 134 -0.70 8.18 -22.70
N TRP A 135 0.60 8.28 -22.40
CA TRP A 135 1.42 7.17 -21.92
C TRP A 135 1.02 6.68 -20.53
N LEU A 136 0.59 7.59 -19.62
CA LEU A 136 0.07 7.19 -18.30
C LEU A 136 -1.24 6.40 -18.46
N VAL A 137 -2.16 6.91 -19.29
CA VAL A 137 -3.44 6.23 -19.54
C VAL A 137 -3.23 4.89 -20.24
N ALA A 138 -2.41 4.85 -21.30
CA ALA A 138 -2.10 3.60 -21.98
C ALA A 138 -1.42 2.58 -21.06
N GLY A 139 -0.44 3.01 -20.26
CA GLY A 139 0.22 2.17 -19.26
C GLY A 139 -0.72 1.65 -18.17
N MET A 140 -1.65 2.48 -17.72
CA MET A 140 -2.70 2.09 -16.78
C MET A 140 -3.60 0.99 -17.37
N LEU A 141 -4.04 1.14 -18.61
CA LEU A 141 -4.89 0.14 -19.27
C LEU A 141 -4.14 -1.17 -19.51
N VAL A 142 -2.89 -1.10 -20.01
CA VAL A 142 -2.04 -2.29 -20.25
C VAL A 142 -1.71 -3.00 -18.92
N GLY A 143 -1.34 -2.25 -17.89
CA GLY A 143 -1.03 -2.79 -16.57
C GLY A 143 -2.24 -3.46 -15.91
N PHE A 144 -3.40 -2.82 -15.98
CA PHE A 144 -4.66 -3.38 -15.47
C PHE A 144 -5.06 -4.65 -16.25
N ALA A 145 -4.90 -4.66 -17.57
CA ALA A 145 -5.12 -5.86 -18.38
C ALA A 145 -4.16 -6.99 -17.96
N GLY A 146 -2.89 -6.67 -17.66
CA GLY A 146 -1.93 -7.64 -17.11
C GLY A 146 -2.40 -8.27 -15.80
N VAL A 147 -2.88 -7.46 -14.86
CA VAL A 147 -3.47 -7.94 -13.60
C VAL A 147 -4.69 -8.84 -13.85
N ALA A 148 -5.59 -8.44 -14.77
CA ALA A 148 -6.76 -9.23 -15.13
C ALA A 148 -6.39 -10.60 -15.72
N VAL A 149 -5.31 -10.66 -16.53
CA VAL A 149 -4.78 -11.93 -17.08
C VAL A 149 -4.21 -12.83 -15.97
N ILE A 150 -3.44 -12.26 -15.00
CA ILE A 150 -2.96 -13.02 -13.83
C ILE A 150 -4.14 -13.58 -13.05
N ALA A 151 -5.12 -12.72 -12.72
CA ALA A 151 -6.28 -13.08 -11.94
C ALA A 151 -7.06 -14.25 -12.58
N ARG A 152 -7.30 -14.17 -13.92
CA ARG A 152 -7.97 -15.24 -14.64
C ARG A 152 -7.19 -16.57 -14.60
N GLY A 153 -5.87 -16.52 -14.57
CA GLY A 153 -5.05 -17.74 -14.42
C GLY A 153 -5.08 -18.34 -13.01
N SER A 154 -5.37 -17.51 -12.00
CA SER A 154 -5.37 -17.90 -10.58
C SER A 154 -6.78 -18.10 -10.01
N SER A 155 -7.84 -17.76 -10.76
CA SER A 155 -9.23 -17.91 -10.31
C SER A 155 -9.64 -19.39 -10.29
N THR A 156 -10.35 -19.77 -9.25
CA THR A 156 -11.12 -21.02 -9.19
C THR A 156 -12.54 -20.76 -9.69
N ASP A 157 -13.23 -21.78 -10.22
CA ASP A 157 -14.61 -21.67 -10.75
C ASP A 157 -15.68 -21.42 -9.65
N ALA A 158 -15.28 -20.95 -8.46
CA ALA A 158 -16.18 -20.64 -7.38
C ALA A 158 -16.94 -19.33 -7.67
N ASP A 159 -18.26 -19.35 -7.52
CA ASP A 159 -19.11 -18.17 -7.62
C ASP A 159 -18.71 -17.14 -6.55
N ALA A 160 -18.26 -15.97 -6.99
CA ALA A 160 -17.90 -14.89 -6.09
C ALA A 160 -19.16 -14.35 -5.38
N SER A 161 -19.14 -14.29 -4.05
CA SER A 161 -20.18 -13.67 -3.26
C SER A 161 -20.25 -12.16 -3.56
N LEU A 162 -21.47 -11.65 -3.80
CA LEU A 162 -21.67 -10.19 -3.97
C LEU A 162 -21.14 -9.40 -2.76
N VAL A 163 -21.32 -9.94 -1.55
CA VAL A 163 -20.84 -9.31 -0.31
C VAL A 163 -19.31 -9.23 -0.31
N GLY A 164 -18.63 -10.32 -0.66
CA GLY A 164 -17.16 -10.35 -0.79
C GLY A 164 -16.65 -9.35 -1.81
N VAL A 165 -17.26 -9.29 -3.00
CA VAL A 165 -16.91 -8.30 -4.04
C VAL A 165 -17.07 -6.86 -3.53
N LEU A 166 -18.19 -6.55 -2.86
CA LEU A 166 -18.44 -5.22 -2.29
C LEU A 166 -17.41 -4.86 -1.21
N LEU A 167 -17.03 -5.81 -0.36
CA LEU A 167 -16.00 -5.60 0.66
C LEU A 167 -14.64 -5.28 0.03
N VAL A 168 -14.22 -6.01 -1.01
CA VAL A 168 -12.96 -5.72 -1.72
C VAL A 168 -13.03 -4.38 -2.45
N LEU A 169 -14.17 -3.97 -3.00
CA LEU A 169 -14.37 -2.64 -3.57
C LEU A 169 -14.25 -1.54 -2.51
N VAL A 170 -14.82 -1.75 -1.31
CA VAL A 170 -14.62 -0.84 -0.17
C VAL A 170 -13.13 -0.73 0.17
N ALA A 171 -12.41 -1.84 0.21
CA ALA A 171 -10.96 -1.83 0.45
C ALA A 171 -10.23 -1.02 -0.64
N ALA A 172 -10.54 -1.22 -1.93
CA ALA A 172 -9.95 -0.44 -3.03
C ALA A 172 -10.21 1.07 -2.89
N ALA A 173 -11.41 1.46 -2.49
CA ALA A 173 -11.75 2.86 -2.22
C ALA A 173 -10.96 3.41 -1.02
N MET A 174 -10.84 2.64 0.07
CA MET A 174 -10.09 3.05 1.26
C MET A 174 -8.58 3.16 1.00
N TYR A 175 -8.01 2.30 0.14
CA TYR A 175 -6.65 2.47 -0.36
C TYR A 175 -6.47 3.84 -1.03
N ALA A 176 -7.38 4.20 -1.94
CA ALA A 176 -7.29 5.49 -2.64
C ALA A 176 -7.41 6.67 -1.68
N VAL A 177 -8.36 6.64 -0.75
CA VAL A 177 -8.49 7.65 0.32
C VAL A 177 -7.19 7.77 1.12
N GLY A 178 -6.59 6.65 1.51
CA GLY A 178 -5.35 6.63 2.26
C GLY A 178 -4.17 7.26 1.52
N VAL A 179 -3.93 6.87 0.27
CA VAL A 179 -2.84 7.42 -0.54
C VAL A 179 -3.01 8.93 -0.76
N LEU A 180 -4.22 9.37 -1.09
CA LEU A 180 -4.49 10.79 -1.36
C LEU A 180 -4.37 11.65 -0.09
N THR A 181 -4.90 11.20 1.05
CA THR A 181 -4.74 11.91 2.33
C THR A 181 -3.27 11.94 2.77
N GLN A 182 -2.57 10.82 2.63
CA GLN A 182 -1.14 10.71 2.95
C GLN A 182 -0.32 11.68 2.09
N LYS A 183 -0.59 11.80 0.78
CA LYS A 183 0.10 12.73 -0.12
C LYS A 183 -0.03 14.19 0.33
N VAL A 184 -1.19 14.59 0.86
CA VAL A 184 -1.40 15.93 1.43
C VAL A 184 -0.57 16.12 2.69
N LEU A 185 -0.62 15.16 3.62
CA LEU A 185 0.07 15.21 4.92
C LEU A 185 1.59 15.28 4.77
N LEU A 186 2.15 14.56 3.79
CA LEU A 186 3.58 14.49 3.53
C LEU A 186 4.19 15.81 3.03
N ARG A 187 3.36 16.81 2.72
CA ARG A 187 3.85 18.16 2.37
C ARG A 187 4.50 18.88 3.57
N ARG A 188 4.07 18.55 4.78
CA ARG A 188 4.53 19.24 6.01
C ARG A 188 4.96 18.27 7.12
N ILE A 189 4.25 17.15 7.27
CA ILE A 189 4.49 16.20 8.35
C ILE A 189 5.50 15.14 7.88
N PRO A 190 6.54 14.81 8.69
CA PRO A 190 7.48 13.75 8.35
C PRO A 190 6.78 12.42 8.09
N SER A 191 7.22 11.70 7.06
CA SER A 191 6.62 10.42 6.63
C SER A 191 6.48 9.41 7.77
N VAL A 192 7.51 9.30 8.61
CA VAL A 192 7.53 8.39 9.77
C VAL A 192 6.42 8.73 10.77
N GLN A 193 6.16 10.02 11.02
CA GLN A 193 5.09 10.46 11.92
C GLN A 193 3.71 10.17 11.33
N VAL A 194 3.53 10.43 10.02
CA VAL A 194 2.26 10.15 9.33
C VAL A 194 1.90 8.67 9.43
N VAL A 195 2.83 7.77 9.08
CA VAL A 195 2.55 6.33 9.12
C VAL A 195 2.34 5.84 10.55
N PHE A 196 3.11 6.33 11.52
CA PHE A 196 2.93 5.98 12.94
C PHE A 196 1.51 6.28 13.43
N VAL A 197 1.04 7.52 13.23
CA VAL A 197 -0.31 7.92 13.68
C VAL A 197 -1.37 7.09 12.97
N MET A 198 -1.21 6.85 11.65
CA MET A 198 -2.15 6.04 10.89
C MET A 198 -2.14 4.57 11.33
N PHE A 199 -0.99 3.99 11.72
CA PHE A 199 -0.93 2.64 12.29
C PHE A 199 -1.69 2.55 13.60
N VAL A 200 -1.51 3.52 14.50
CA VAL A 200 -2.22 3.56 15.79
C VAL A 200 -3.73 3.67 15.57
N LEU A 201 -4.18 4.58 14.70
CA LEU A 201 -5.61 4.74 14.40
C LEU A 201 -6.22 3.51 13.74
N GLY A 202 -5.49 2.89 12.82
CA GLY A 202 -5.89 1.63 12.18
C GLY A 202 -5.96 0.48 13.17
N ALA A 203 -4.96 0.35 14.07
CA ALA A 203 -4.98 -0.65 15.13
C ALA A 203 -6.20 -0.49 16.03
N LEU A 204 -6.48 0.74 16.50
CA LEU A 204 -7.66 1.05 17.30
C LEU A 204 -8.97 0.69 16.59
N THR A 205 -9.03 0.86 15.27
CA THR A 205 -10.19 0.48 14.46
C THR A 205 -10.36 -1.05 14.40
N CYS A 206 -9.27 -1.81 14.33
CA CYS A 206 -9.29 -3.28 14.25
C CYS A 206 -9.49 -3.95 15.62
N LEU A 207 -9.09 -3.31 16.73
CA LEU A 207 -9.14 -3.90 18.08
C LEU A 207 -10.51 -4.49 18.49
N PRO A 208 -11.67 -3.86 18.21
CA PRO A 208 -12.98 -4.43 18.56
C PRO A 208 -13.26 -5.78 17.88
N PHE A 209 -12.55 -6.10 16.80
CA PHE A 209 -12.70 -7.33 16.00
C PHE A 209 -11.55 -8.32 16.21
N SER A 210 -10.71 -8.12 17.24
CA SER A 210 -9.48 -8.91 17.52
C SER A 210 -9.60 -9.77 18.77
N GLY A 211 -10.72 -10.48 18.95
CA GLY A 211 -11.02 -11.23 20.16
C GLY A 211 -10.06 -12.40 20.43
N ASP A 212 -9.46 -12.98 19.43
CA ASP A 212 -8.46 -14.07 19.49
C ASP A 212 -7.01 -13.60 19.67
N LEU A 213 -6.72 -12.31 19.49
CA LEU A 213 -5.35 -11.77 19.61
C LEU A 213 -4.70 -12.04 20.99
N PRO A 214 -5.38 -11.88 22.14
CA PRO A 214 -4.78 -12.16 23.44
C PRO A 214 -4.37 -13.63 23.60
N SER A 215 -5.16 -14.58 23.09
CA SER A 215 -4.82 -16.02 23.15
C SER A 215 -3.65 -16.36 22.24
N ILE A 216 -3.56 -15.77 21.04
CA ILE A 216 -2.43 -15.93 20.12
C ILE A 216 -1.13 -15.43 20.78
N VAL A 217 -1.17 -14.25 21.41
CA VAL A 217 -0.01 -13.69 22.12
C VAL A 217 0.39 -14.56 23.29
N ALA A 218 -0.57 -15.08 24.07
CA ALA A 218 -0.28 -15.94 25.22
C ALA A 218 0.30 -17.30 24.80
N ALA A 219 -0.15 -17.85 23.67
CA ALA A 219 0.36 -19.11 23.11
C ALA A 219 1.80 -19.00 22.60
N GLY A 220 2.21 -17.84 22.06
CA GLY A 220 3.56 -17.61 21.54
C GLY A 220 3.93 -18.49 20.33
N GLY A 221 2.93 -19.05 19.64
CA GLY A 221 3.11 -19.98 18.53
C GLY A 221 3.52 -19.33 17.18
N SER A 222 3.39 -20.10 16.12
CA SER A 222 3.74 -19.69 14.75
C SER A 222 2.92 -18.48 14.28
N GLU A 223 1.64 -18.41 14.67
CA GLU A 223 0.72 -17.33 14.33
C GLU A 223 1.23 -15.97 14.83
N LEU A 224 1.78 -15.92 16.03
CA LEU A 224 2.40 -14.72 16.59
C LEU A 224 3.62 -14.27 15.77
N TRP A 225 4.47 -15.21 15.35
CA TRP A 225 5.62 -14.89 14.52
C TRP A 225 5.22 -14.36 13.12
N TRP A 226 4.17 -14.89 12.53
CA TRP A 226 3.62 -14.38 11.29
C TRP A 226 3.02 -12.97 11.45
N ILE A 227 2.33 -12.70 12.55
CA ILE A 227 1.85 -11.35 12.89
C ILE A 227 3.03 -10.38 13.05
N ILE A 228 4.10 -10.78 13.74
CA ILE A 228 5.31 -9.97 13.89
C ILE A 228 5.96 -9.71 12.54
N TYR A 229 6.14 -10.74 11.71
CA TYR A 229 6.66 -10.59 10.34
C TYR A 229 5.85 -9.57 9.54
N LEU A 230 4.52 -9.74 9.49
CA LEU A 230 3.61 -8.84 8.77
C LEU A 230 3.66 -7.41 9.32
N GLY A 231 3.83 -7.26 10.63
CA GLY A 231 3.97 -5.97 11.29
C GLY A 231 5.29 -5.27 10.96
N VAL A 232 6.41 -5.99 11.01
CA VAL A 232 7.74 -5.42 10.79
C VAL A 232 7.98 -5.13 9.30
N LEU A 233 7.90 -6.14 8.43
CA LEU A 233 8.33 -6.02 7.03
C LEU A 233 7.23 -5.45 6.13
N PRO A 234 6.07 -6.11 5.92
CA PRO A 234 5.06 -5.58 5.02
C PRO A 234 4.30 -4.36 5.57
N THR A 235 4.42 -4.04 6.87
CA THR A 235 3.75 -2.87 7.44
C THR A 235 4.75 -1.77 7.78
N ALA A 236 5.60 -1.92 8.80
CA ALA A 236 6.49 -0.83 9.23
C ALA A 236 7.47 -0.42 8.12
N VAL A 237 8.23 -1.36 7.56
CA VAL A 237 9.21 -1.07 6.50
C VAL A 237 8.49 -0.63 5.22
N ALA A 238 7.51 -1.40 4.73
CA ALA A 238 6.85 -1.12 3.47
C ALA A 238 6.13 0.23 3.45
N PHE A 239 5.33 0.55 4.47
CA PHE A 239 4.62 1.84 4.50
C PHE A 239 5.53 3.03 4.79
N THR A 240 6.65 2.83 5.49
CA THR A 240 7.65 3.90 5.67
C THR A 240 8.37 4.20 4.35
N THR A 241 8.78 3.17 3.60
CA THR A 241 9.39 3.32 2.28
C THR A 241 8.41 3.83 1.24
N TRP A 242 7.14 3.40 1.29
CA TRP A 242 6.06 3.95 0.49
C TRP A 242 5.85 5.44 0.72
N ALA A 243 5.67 5.85 1.98
CA ALA A 243 5.45 7.24 2.34
C ALA A 243 6.65 8.11 1.94
N TYR A 244 7.88 7.58 2.08
CA TYR A 244 9.07 8.24 1.57
C TYR A 244 9.01 8.39 0.04
N ALA A 245 8.73 7.34 -0.72
CA ALA A 245 8.61 7.42 -2.17
C ALA A 245 7.50 8.39 -2.59
N LEU A 246 6.34 8.37 -1.92
CA LEU A 246 5.20 9.24 -2.18
C LEU A 246 5.52 10.72 -1.95
N THR A 247 6.47 11.04 -1.07
CA THR A 247 6.94 12.43 -0.85
C THR A 247 7.55 13.01 -2.13
N TYR A 248 8.28 12.19 -2.90
CA TYR A 248 9.09 12.63 -4.05
C TYR A 248 8.51 12.24 -5.43
N THR A 249 7.37 11.54 -5.48
CA THR A 249 6.76 11.06 -6.71
C THR A 249 5.30 11.47 -6.82
N ASP A 250 4.76 11.48 -8.04
CA ASP A 250 3.34 11.70 -8.30
C ASP A 250 2.52 10.53 -7.71
N ALA A 251 1.38 10.84 -7.08
CA ALA A 251 0.57 9.84 -6.38
C ALA A 251 -0.02 8.81 -7.37
N GLY A 252 -0.50 9.28 -8.52
CA GLY A 252 -1.01 8.42 -9.58
C GLY A 252 0.06 7.48 -10.12
N ALA A 253 1.22 8.02 -10.54
CA ALA A 253 2.31 7.22 -11.09
C ALA A 253 2.87 6.20 -10.10
N LEU A 254 3.02 6.57 -8.82
CA LEU A 254 3.47 5.64 -7.79
C LEU A 254 2.44 4.54 -7.54
N SER A 255 1.15 4.88 -7.41
CA SER A 255 0.09 3.91 -7.17
C SER A 255 0.00 2.87 -8.29
N LEU A 256 0.13 3.27 -9.55
CA LEU A 256 0.10 2.34 -10.67
C LEU A 256 1.26 1.32 -10.66
N THR A 257 2.36 1.58 -9.93
CA THR A 257 3.43 0.58 -9.76
C THR A 257 2.97 -0.66 -8.99
N THR A 258 1.89 -0.55 -8.19
CA THR A 258 1.33 -1.69 -7.45
C THR A 258 0.72 -2.77 -8.35
N PHE A 259 0.50 -2.49 -9.64
CA PHE A 259 0.15 -3.52 -10.63
C PHE A 259 1.21 -4.63 -10.76
N LEU A 260 2.45 -4.37 -10.29
CA LEU A 260 3.50 -5.38 -10.21
C LEU A 260 3.33 -6.34 -9.02
N VAL A 261 2.56 -5.97 -7.99
CA VAL A 261 2.43 -6.77 -6.77
C VAL A 261 1.91 -8.18 -7.04
N PRO A 262 0.86 -8.40 -7.85
CA PRO A 262 0.40 -9.76 -8.17
C PRO A 262 1.48 -10.61 -8.86
N ALA A 263 2.23 -10.03 -9.80
CA ALA A 263 3.29 -10.73 -10.50
C ALA A 263 4.45 -11.10 -9.55
N ILE A 264 4.84 -10.19 -8.66
CA ILE A 264 5.87 -10.44 -7.65
C ILE A 264 5.38 -11.48 -6.62
N ALA A 265 4.12 -11.41 -6.19
CA ALA A 265 3.54 -12.39 -5.26
C ALA A 265 3.52 -13.81 -5.84
N THR A 266 3.13 -13.93 -7.11
CA THR A 266 3.19 -15.20 -7.85
C THR A 266 4.62 -15.77 -7.91
N LEU A 267 5.61 -14.91 -8.18
CA LEU A 267 7.01 -15.33 -8.20
C LEU A 267 7.51 -15.76 -6.79
N ILE A 268 7.14 -15.03 -5.75
CA ILE A 268 7.49 -15.39 -4.37
C ILE A 268 6.84 -16.74 -4.00
N ALA A 269 5.57 -16.94 -4.29
CA ALA A 269 4.86 -18.20 -4.01
C ALA A 269 5.54 -19.39 -4.71
N TRP A 270 5.92 -19.21 -5.98
CA TRP A 270 6.66 -20.25 -6.71
C TRP A 270 8.01 -20.59 -6.06
N LEU A 271 8.77 -19.59 -5.63
CA LEU A 271 10.10 -19.80 -5.05
C LEU A 271 10.10 -20.30 -3.59
N THR A 272 8.99 -20.08 -2.85
CA THR A 272 8.96 -20.37 -1.39
C THR A 272 8.06 -21.53 -1.00
N ILE A 273 7.02 -21.82 -1.77
CA ILE A 273 6.05 -22.86 -1.47
C ILE A 273 5.81 -23.81 -2.66
N ASP A 274 6.72 -23.78 -3.66
CA ASP A 274 6.68 -24.62 -4.87
C ASP A 274 5.32 -24.58 -5.64
N GLU A 275 4.56 -23.49 -5.49
CA GLU A 275 3.32 -23.28 -6.22
C GLU A 275 3.64 -22.85 -7.66
N VAL A 276 3.56 -23.81 -8.60
CA VAL A 276 3.88 -23.55 -10.01
C VAL A 276 2.86 -22.60 -10.63
N PRO A 277 3.31 -21.40 -11.12
CA PRO A 277 2.41 -20.40 -11.67
C PRO A 277 1.70 -20.91 -12.93
N PRO A 278 0.41 -20.64 -13.11
CA PRO A 278 -0.26 -20.87 -14.38
C PRO A 278 0.43 -20.09 -15.52
N PRO A 279 0.49 -20.62 -16.75
CA PRO A 279 1.13 -19.93 -17.88
C PRO A 279 0.63 -18.49 -18.11
N LEU A 280 -0.65 -18.23 -17.84
CA LEU A 280 -1.23 -16.90 -17.92
C LEU A 280 -0.59 -15.89 -16.96
N SER A 281 -0.06 -16.33 -15.82
CA SER A 281 0.63 -15.46 -14.86
C SER A 281 1.91 -14.85 -15.44
N PHE A 282 2.64 -15.56 -16.29
CA PHE A 282 3.81 -15.02 -16.98
C PHE A 282 3.43 -13.96 -18.03
N VAL A 283 2.37 -14.22 -18.80
CA VAL A 283 1.85 -13.25 -19.79
C VAL A 283 1.33 -11.98 -19.08
N GLY A 284 0.50 -12.18 -18.05
CA GLY A 284 -0.04 -11.04 -17.29
C GLY A 284 1.04 -10.25 -16.55
N GLY A 285 2.06 -10.94 -15.99
CA GLY A 285 3.22 -10.30 -15.37
C GLY A 285 4.02 -9.44 -16.34
N ALA A 286 4.28 -9.95 -17.56
CA ALA A 286 4.93 -9.19 -18.61
C ALA A 286 4.12 -7.94 -19.00
N LEU A 287 2.80 -8.06 -19.17
CA LEU A 287 1.91 -6.92 -19.45
C LEU A 287 1.92 -5.90 -18.30
N ALA A 288 1.89 -6.35 -17.04
CA ALA A 288 1.97 -5.45 -15.89
C ALA A 288 3.28 -4.66 -15.87
N ILE A 289 4.42 -5.31 -16.15
CA ILE A 289 5.73 -4.66 -16.25
C ILE A 289 5.72 -3.62 -17.38
N VAL A 290 5.27 -3.99 -18.58
CA VAL A 290 5.18 -3.07 -19.73
C VAL A 290 4.27 -1.88 -19.39
N GLY A 291 3.11 -2.13 -18.80
CA GLY A 291 2.19 -1.07 -18.37
C GLY A 291 2.85 -0.08 -17.41
N VAL A 292 3.53 -0.57 -16.38
CA VAL A 292 4.24 0.30 -15.42
C VAL A 292 5.39 1.07 -16.08
N LEU A 293 6.14 0.47 -16.98
CA LEU A 293 7.19 1.17 -17.73
C LEU A 293 6.61 2.29 -18.60
N MET A 294 5.47 2.05 -19.26
CA MET A 294 4.76 3.08 -20.04
C MET A 294 4.32 4.26 -19.18
N THR A 295 3.86 4.04 -17.94
CA THR A 295 3.45 5.15 -17.05
C THR A 295 4.61 6.08 -16.69
N ARG A 296 5.85 5.59 -16.75
CA ARG A 296 7.05 6.38 -16.47
C ARG A 296 7.56 7.19 -17.67
N HIS A 297 7.08 6.87 -18.86
CA HIS A 297 7.49 7.59 -20.07
C HIS A 297 6.82 8.97 -20.10
N ARG A 298 7.62 10.02 -19.89
CA ARG A 298 7.16 11.42 -20.04
C ARG A 298 7.49 11.86 -21.47
N PRO A 299 6.48 12.21 -22.29
CA PRO A 299 6.78 12.83 -23.59
C PRO A 299 7.58 14.11 -23.34
N SER A 300 8.68 14.27 -24.05
CA SER A 300 9.38 15.56 -24.12
C SER A 300 8.37 16.58 -24.64
N THR A 301 8.02 17.57 -23.83
CA THR A 301 7.26 18.74 -24.30
C THR A 301 8.11 19.39 -25.39
N PRO A 302 7.59 19.59 -26.62
CA PRO A 302 8.29 20.43 -27.58
C PRO A 302 8.44 21.81 -26.92
N THR A 303 9.67 22.25 -26.78
CA THR A 303 9.97 23.66 -26.48
C THR A 303 9.39 24.52 -27.58
N PRO A 304 8.60 25.55 -27.24
CA PRO A 304 8.01 26.48 -28.23
C PRO A 304 9.08 27.25 -28.98
#